data_f22bcadaef9ddb2d8a609470e29934b3
#
_entry.id   f22bcadaef9ddb2d8a609470e29934b3
#
_cell.length_a   1.000
_cell.length_b   1.000
_cell.length_c   1.000
_cell.angle_alpha   90.00
_cell.angle_beta   90.00
_cell.angle_gamma   90.00
#
_symmetry.space_group_name_H-M   'P 1'
#
loop_
_entity.id
_entity.type
_entity.pdbx_description
1 polymer ?
#
loop_
_entity_poly.entity_id
_entity_poly.type
_entity_poly.pdbx_seq_one_letter_code
_entity_poly.pdbx_strand_id
1 'polypeptide(L)'
;MKKNNIVLFGIAVLCACSVPKERQPLTGGQWGEIKNGSAEEVVSSEVLYWQAPPASKEVLHFYDATAHDGTRSLCISADGLANGYWNNRVNLKPWSKYRFKGWIKCENVVAEPQGGAGFRLQGVEVQLPDFTGTQDWTLVSCDFETGANDCVIVSCLLGTEGKAKGKVWFDDLSFECLGTEVIETSIKVDPAEQKAEMSPYIYGQFIEHMGHCIYGGIWAEMLMDRKFWYAPGQKGSPWQIAGTDKAEKGLYMDETAPYTGRHTPVLKSDGKRIALKQTQLGLRPGISCSGYIVMKADREMPVKVMLNYGSF
;
A
#
# COMPACT_ATOMS: atom_id res chain seq x y z
N MET A 1 2.61 26.15 -56.99
CA MET A 1 3.60 26.09 -55.90
C MET A 1 2.89 26.49 -54.59
N LYS A 2 2.47 25.54 -53.80
CA LYS A 2 1.85 25.80 -52.47
C LYS A 2 2.97 25.68 -51.40
N LYS A 3 3.21 26.78 -50.68
CA LYS A 3 4.15 26.84 -49.59
C LYS A 3 3.52 26.14 -48.38
N ASN A 4 4.13 25.06 -47.90
CA ASN A 4 3.79 24.44 -46.64
C ASN A 4 4.52 25.21 -45.53
N ASN A 5 3.76 25.87 -44.67
CA ASN A 5 4.31 26.45 -43.44
C ASN A 5 4.28 25.36 -42.36
N ILE A 6 5.47 24.96 -41.97
CA ILE A 6 5.65 24.14 -40.78
C ILE A 6 5.63 25.08 -39.57
N VAL A 7 4.60 24.98 -38.75
CA VAL A 7 4.58 25.69 -37.45
C VAL A 7 5.18 24.74 -36.42
N LEU A 8 6.39 25.07 -35.99
CA LEU A 8 7.01 24.45 -34.82
C LEU A 8 6.31 25.00 -33.58
N PHE A 9 5.49 24.17 -32.94
CA PHE A 9 5.08 24.42 -31.57
C PHE A 9 6.21 24.03 -30.62
N GLY A 10 6.94 25.01 -30.13
CA GLY A 10 7.82 24.84 -29.00
C GLY A 10 7.01 24.51 -27.77
N ILE A 11 7.16 23.29 -27.24
CA ILE A 11 6.64 22.93 -25.91
C ILE A 11 7.56 23.61 -24.90
N ALA A 12 7.17 24.79 -24.43
CA ALA A 12 7.73 25.35 -23.22
C ALA A 12 7.23 24.48 -22.06
N VAL A 13 8.07 23.61 -21.54
CA VAL A 13 7.85 22.98 -20.24
C VAL A 13 8.02 24.10 -19.20
N LEU A 14 6.94 24.77 -18.89
CA LEU A 14 6.84 25.57 -17.69
C LEU A 14 6.94 24.61 -16.51
N CYS A 15 8.15 24.43 -15.99
CA CYS A 15 8.36 23.89 -14.68
C CYS A 15 7.77 24.91 -13.69
N ALA A 16 6.46 24.83 -13.46
CA ALA A 16 5.85 25.51 -12.34
C ALA A 16 6.44 24.87 -11.09
N CYS A 17 7.43 25.52 -10.48
CA CYS A 17 7.78 25.28 -9.09
C CYS A 17 6.51 25.62 -8.26
N SER A 18 5.61 24.68 -8.16
CA SER A 18 4.58 24.75 -7.14
C SER A 18 5.33 24.74 -5.82
N VAL A 19 5.12 25.77 -5.00
CA VAL A 19 5.46 25.75 -3.59
C VAL A 19 5.00 24.38 -3.07
N PRO A 20 5.87 23.57 -2.43
CA PRO A 20 5.48 22.27 -1.96
C PRO A 20 4.24 22.44 -1.10
N LYS A 21 3.09 21.91 -1.54
CA LYS A 21 1.91 21.84 -0.69
C LYS A 21 2.35 21.12 0.57
N GLU A 22 2.16 21.73 1.72
CA GLU A 22 2.46 21.10 3.01
C GLU A 22 1.90 19.68 3.00
N ARG A 23 2.78 18.71 3.27
CA ARG A 23 2.42 17.30 3.21
C ARG A 23 1.31 17.05 4.22
N GLN A 24 0.17 16.54 3.77
CA GLN A 24 -0.93 16.18 4.65
C GLN A 24 -0.69 14.80 5.27
N PRO A 25 -1.18 14.55 6.48
CA PRO A 25 -1.12 13.23 7.09
C PRO A 25 -1.79 12.17 6.22
N LEU A 26 -1.17 11.01 6.07
CA LEU A 26 -1.64 9.91 5.18
C LEU A 26 -3.02 9.36 5.58
N THR A 27 -3.39 9.46 6.87
CA THR A 27 -4.62 8.86 7.43
C THR A 27 -5.72 9.88 7.72
N GLY A 28 -5.54 11.14 7.33
CA GLY A 28 -6.41 12.25 7.77
C GLY A 28 -6.23 12.55 9.26
N GLY A 29 -6.49 13.76 9.71
CA GLY A 29 -6.22 14.21 11.08
C GLY A 29 -5.12 15.26 11.13
N GLN A 30 -4.76 15.68 12.32
CA GLN A 30 -3.70 16.65 12.55
C GLN A 30 -2.35 15.97 12.81
N TRP A 31 -1.26 16.67 12.52
CA TRP A 31 0.07 16.22 12.88
C TRP A 31 0.24 16.24 14.41
N GLY A 32 0.71 15.14 14.97
CA GLY A 32 0.97 15.02 16.41
C GLY A 32 -0.28 14.75 17.25
N GLU A 33 -1.43 14.53 16.65
CA GLU A 33 -2.65 14.22 17.38
C GLU A 33 -2.71 12.74 17.75
N ILE A 34 -2.69 12.44 19.04
CA ILE A 34 -3.07 11.12 19.56
C ILE A 34 -4.58 11.12 19.71
N LYS A 35 -5.28 10.44 18.80
CA LYS A 35 -6.73 10.33 18.91
C LYS A 35 -7.12 9.58 20.17
N ASN A 36 -8.04 10.18 20.93
CA ASN A 36 -8.49 9.63 22.21
C ASN A 36 -7.33 9.36 23.20
N GLY A 37 -6.36 10.28 23.30
CA GLY A 37 -5.22 10.16 24.20
C GLY A 37 -5.59 10.21 25.68
N SER A 38 -6.73 10.83 26.03
CA SER A 38 -7.33 10.88 27.37
C SER A 38 -8.31 9.74 27.65
N ALA A 39 -8.45 8.77 26.74
CA ALA A 39 -9.32 7.60 26.87
C ALA A 39 -10.82 7.88 27.13
N GLU A 40 -11.31 9.09 26.90
CA GLU A 40 -12.69 9.50 27.21
C GLU A 40 -13.71 9.14 26.11
N GLU A 41 -13.24 8.90 24.86
CA GLU A 41 -14.11 8.60 23.73
C GLU A 41 -14.47 7.11 23.69
N VAL A 42 -15.74 6.79 23.90
CA VAL A 42 -16.27 5.41 23.88
C VAL A 42 -17.49 5.30 22.98
N VAL A 43 -17.51 4.30 22.11
CA VAL A 43 -18.69 3.92 21.34
C VAL A 43 -18.99 2.45 21.57
N SER A 44 -20.18 2.16 22.07
CA SER A 44 -20.68 0.79 22.26
C SER A 44 -19.74 -0.14 23.05
N SER A 45 -19.08 0.36 24.07
CA SER A 45 -18.05 -0.32 24.91
C SER A 45 -16.73 -0.62 24.20
N GLU A 46 -16.52 -0.19 22.98
CA GLU A 46 -15.22 -0.33 22.29
C GLU A 46 -14.35 0.89 22.50
N VAL A 47 -13.04 0.63 22.66
CA VAL A 47 -12.02 1.64 22.79
C VAL A 47 -11.72 2.21 21.42
N LEU A 48 -12.13 3.45 21.13
CA LEU A 48 -11.90 4.08 19.84
C LEU A 48 -10.42 4.44 19.67
N TYR A 49 -9.91 4.19 18.46
CA TYR A 49 -8.56 4.51 17.99
C TYR A 49 -7.41 3.73 18.66
N TRP A 50 -7.67 2.95 19.69
CA TRP A 50 -6.71 2.08 20.34
C TRP A 50 -6.91 0.63 19.94
N GLN A 51 -5.83 -0.03 19.56
CA GLN A 51 -5.84 -1.44 19.16
C GLN A 51 -5.21 -2.29 20.27
N ALA A 52 -5.94 -3.31 20.70
CA ALA A 52 -5.45 -4.34 21.60
C ALA A 52 -5.28 -5.68 20.84
N PRO A 53 -4.53 -6.65 21.38
CA PRO A 53 -4.54 -8.01 20.85
C PRO A 53 -5.94 -8.62 21.00
N PRO A 54 -6.23 -9.72 20.27
CA PRO A 54 -7.48 -10.46 20.47
C PRO A 54 -7.69 -10.81 21.95
N ALA A 55 -8.93 -10.71 22.40
CA ALA A 55 -9.28 -11.01 23.78
C ALA A 55 -8.75 -12.37 24.22
N SER A 56 -8.07 -12.42 25.34
CA SER A 56 -7.57 -13.66 25.95
C SER A 56 -8.03 -13.75 27.41
N LYS A 57 -7.95 -14.95 28.00
CA LYS A 57 -8.22 -15.13 29.43
C LYS A 57 -7.02 -14.72 30.29
N GLU A 58 -5.86 -14.57 29.70
CA GLU A 58 -4.59 -14.29 30.39
C GLU A 58 -4.38 -12.79 30.58
N VAL A 59 -4.86 -11.97 29.65
CA VAL A 59 -4.70 -10.51 29.67
C VAL A 59 -6.03 -9.84 29.32
N LEU A 60 -6.45 -8.95 30.20
CA LEU A 60 -7.64 -8.15 30.02
C LEU A 60 -7.28 -6.73 29.59
N HIS A 61 -7.97 -6.23 28.59
CA HIS A 61 -7.85 -4.88 28.07
C HIS A 61 -9.19 -4.18 28.17
N PHE A 62 -9.26 -3.09 28.92
CA PHE A 62 -10.53 -2.39 29.15
C PHE A 62 -10.32 -0.94 29.54
N TYR A 63 -11.38 -0.12 29.49
CA TYR A 63 -11.44 1.16 30.17
C TYR A 63 -11.72 0.96 31.65
N ASP A 64 -10.96 1.63 32.49
CA ASP A 64 -11.17 1.64 33.95
C ASP A 64 -11.65 3.04 34.38
N ALA A 65 -12.43 3.10 35.44
CA ALA A 65 -12.85 4.34 36.08
C ALA A 65 -11.73 4.99 36.94
N THR A 66 -10.57 4.33 37.06
CA THR A 66 -9.37 4.90 37.66
C THR A 66 -8.71 5.79 36.61
N ALA A 67 -8.86 7.10 36.67
CA ALA A 67 -8.32 8.06 35.73
C ALA A 67 -7.29 8.99 36.41
N HIS A 68 -6.36 9.52 35.61
CA HIS A 68 -5.48 10.62 36.05
C HIS A 68 -6.25 11.94 35.98
N ASP A 69 -6.88 12.20 34.83
CA ASP A 69 -7.84 13.27 34.64
C ASP A 69 -9.09 12.72 33.94
N GLY A 70 -10.21 13.44 34.02
CA GLY A 70 -11.45 12.96 33.44
C GLY A 70 -12.11 11.82 34.22
N THR A 71 -12.60 10.82 33.50
CA THR A 71 -13.44 9.73 34.06
C THR A 71 -12.92 8.34 33.77
N ARG A 72 -11.95 8.17 32.88
CA ARG A 72 -11.48 6.86 32.40
C ARG A 72 -10.01 6.88 32.03
N SER A 73 -9.42 5.68 32.04
CA SER A 73 -8.10 5.44 31.48
C SER A 73 -8.03 4.10 30.76
N LEU A 74 -7.00 3.88 29.95
CA LEU A 74 -6.68 2.59 29.35
C LEU A 74 -6.11 1.68 30.41
N CYS A 75 -6.66 0.48 30.58
CA CYS A 75 -6.18 -0.49 31.54
C CYS A 75 -5.75 -1.79 30.87
N ILE A 76 -4.66 -2.37 31.38
CA ILE A 76 -4.22 -3.73 31.11
C ILE A 76 -4.06 -4.46 32.44
N SER A 77 -4.65 -5.66 32.55
CA SER A 77 -4.56 -6.49 33.76
C SER A 77 -4.23 -7.94 33.38
N ALA A 78 -3.27 -8.53 34.10
CA ALA A 78 -2.89 -9.93 33.94
C ALA A 78 -2.59 -10.56 35.31
N ASP A 79 -3.24 -11.69 35.60
CA ASP A 79 -3.00 -12.45 36.85
C ASP A 79 -1.73 -13.31 36.76
N GLY A 80 -1.34 -13.73 35.56
CA GLY A 80 -0.13 -14.47 35.24
C GLY A 80 0.83 -13.67 34.37
N LEU A 81 2.05 -14.18 34.22
CA LEU A 81 3.05 -13.57 33.33
C LEU A 81 2.61 -13.61 31.86
N ALA A 82 2.29 -12.46 31.30
CA ALA A 82 1.78 -12.30 29.94
C ALA A 82 2.26 -10.97 29.32
N ASN A 83 1.93 -10.78 28.04
CA ASN A 83 2.17 -9.52 27.33
C ASN A 83 0.85 -8.92 26.91
N GLY A 84 0.64 -7.66 27.30
CA GLY A 84 -0.53 -6.88 26.91
C GLY A 84 -0.12 -5.55 26.31
N TYR A 85 -0.90 -5.04 25.36
CA TYR A 85 -0.65 -3.74 24.76
C TYR A 85 -1.91 -3.01 24.30
N TRP A 86 -1.83 -1.70 24.33
CA TRP A 86 -2.68 -0.80 23.57
C TRP A 86 -1.81 -0.05 22.57
N ASN A 87 -2.15 -0.07 21.31
CA ASN A 87 -1.42 0.62 20.25
C ASN A 87 -2.27 1.71 19.60
N ASN A 88 -1.66 2.88 19.37
CA ASN A 88 -2.26 3.96 18.61
C ASN A 88 -1.26 4.46 17.57
N ARG A 89 -1.70 4.59 16.32
CA ARG A 89 -0.87 5.10 15.24
C ARG A 89 -1.08 6.59 15.07
N VAL A 90 0.00 7.35 15.20
CA VAL A 90 0.00 8.81 15.16
C VAL A 90 0.83 9.31 13.99
N ASN A 91 0.29 10.24 13.23
CA ASN A 91 1.03 10.91 12.17
C ASN A 91 1.88 12.03 12.78
N LEU A 92 3.18 12.02 12.49
CA LEU A 92 4.10 13.06 12.90
C LEU A 92 4.70 13.76 11.68
N LYS A 93 4.95 15.06 11.80
CA LYS A 93 5.66 15.82 10.79
C LYS A 93 7.09 15.29 10.67
N PRO A 94 7.57 14.90 9.48
CA PRO A 94 8.98 14.57 9.29
C PRO A 94 9.88 15.75 9.63
N TRP A 95 11.13 15.45 9.99
CA TRP A 95 12.17 16.44 10.32
C TRP A 95 11.70 17.42 11.39
N SER A 96 11.04 16.89 12.41
CA SER A 96 10.48 17.68 13.50
C SER A 96 10.89 17.11 14.85
N LYS A 97 11.01 17.98 15.82
CA LYS A 97 11.22 17.61 17.21
C LYS A 97 9.89 17.62 17.95
N TYR A 98 9.62 16.54 18.65
CA TYR A 98 8.41 16.36 19.43
C TYR A 98 8.73 16.04 20.88
N ARG A 99 7.81 16.41 21.77
CA ARG A 99 7.75 15.95 23.14
C ARG A 99 6.57 15.01 23.29
N PHE A 100 6.84 13.78 23.73
CA PHE A 100 5.83 12.85 24.22
C PHE A 100 5.56 13.11 25.69
N LYS A 101 4.30 13.00 26.09
CA LYS A 101 3.85 12.97 27.48
C LYS A 101 2.78 11.89 27.61
N GLY A 102 2.79 11.16 28.73
CA GLY A 102 1.75 10.20 29.08
C GLY A 102 1.85 9.87 30.57
N TRP A 103 0.70 9.65 31.20
CA TRP A 103 0.63 9.26 32.59
C TRP A 103 0.47 7.76 32.73
N ILE A 104 1.16 7.17 33.70
CA ILE A 104 1.12 5.73 34.02
C ILE A 104 0.91 5.52 35.51
N LYS A 105 0.09 4.53 35.87
CA LYS A 105 -0.13 4.05 37.23
C LYS A 105 0.01 2.54 37.24
N CYS A 106 0.67 1.98 38.24
CA CYS A 106 0.92 0.56 38.38
C CYS A 106 0.41 0.02 39.69
N GLU A 107 -0.11 -1.22 39.67
CA GLU A 107 -0.48 -1.97 40.87
C GLU A 107 0.06 -3.40 40.75
N ASN A 108 0.93 -3.79 41.70
CA ASN A 108 1.50 -5.12 41.81
C ASN A 108 2.18 -5.64 40.55
N VAL A 109 2.81 -4.77 39.76
CA VAL A 109 3.50 -5.14 38.53
C VAL A 109 4.78 -5.92 38.86
N VAL A 110 4.84 -7.17 38.37
CA VAL A 110 6.03 -8.04 38.48
C VAL A 110 6.38 -8.52 37.07
N ALA A 111 7.65 -8.32 36.69
CA ALA A 111 8.16 -8.67 35.37
C ALA A 111 9.25 -9.75 35.46
N GLU A 112 9.37 -10.57 34.42
CA GLU A 112 10.37 -11.61 34.26
C GLU A 112 10.77 -11.77 32.77
N PRO A 113 12.07 -11.85 32.46
CA PRO A 113 13.21 -11.67 33.37
C PRO A 113 13.52 -10.20 33.65
N GLN A 114 13.04 -9.29 32.79
CA GLN A 114 13.26 -7.84 32.87
C GLN A 114 12.06 -7.09 32.30
N GLY A 115 12.09 -5.75 32.34
CA GLY A 115 11.05 -4.87 31.85
C GLY A 115 10.02 -4.57 32.94
N GLY A 116 8.76 -4.46 32.53
CA GLY A 116 7.66 -4.06 33.43
C GLY A 116 6.48 -3.55 32.65
N ALA A 117 5.84 -2.50 33.15
CA ALA A 117 4.88 -1.71 32.43
C ALA A 117 5.52 -0.42 31.89
N GLY A 118 5.05 0.12 30.78
CA GLY A 118 5.61 1.35 30.24
C GLY A 118 5.11 1.72 28.86
N PHE A 119 5.72 2.74 28.29
CA PHE A 119 5.46 3.18 26.94
C PHE A 119 6.60 2.78 25.98
N ARG A 120 6.26 2.58 24.71
CA ARG A 120 7.22 2.49 23.61
C ARG A 120 6.73 3.31 22.44
N LEU A 121 7.66 3.98 21.76
CA LEU A 121 7.41 4.77 20.55
C LEU A 121 8.11 4.07 19.38
N GLN A 122 7.37 3.26 18.62
CA GLN A 122 7.96 2.53 17.50
C GLN A 122 8.04 3.45 16.26
N GLY A 123 9.20 3.50 15.63
CA GLY A 123 9.49 4.36 14.49
C GLY A 123 10.41 5.52 14.81
N VAL A 124 10.80 5.71 16.08
CA VAL A 124 11.78 6.68 16.55
C VAL A 124 12.71 6.06 17.58
N GLU A 125 13.93 6.58 17.65
CA GLU A 125 14.93 6.09 18.61
C GLU A 125 14.81 6.86 19.94
N VAL A 126 14.14 6.26 20.90
CA VAL A 126 14.00 6.80 22.25
C VAL A 126 13.86 5.68 23.26
N GLN A 127 14.50 5.83 24.40
CA GLN A 127 14.35 4.93 25.54
C GLN A 127 13.43 5.55 26.58
N LEU A 128 12.42 4.80 26.99
CA LEU A 128 11.46 5.19 28.02
C LEU A 128 11.59 4.24 29.22
N PRO A 129 11.31 4.74 30.42
CA PRO A 129 11.43 3.94 31.64
C PRO A 129 10.41 2.81 31.71
N ASP A 130 10.79 1.75 32.40
CA ASP A 130 9.92 0.64 32.78
C ASP A 130 9.55 0.77 34.25
N PHE A 131 8.33 0.38 34.57
CA PHE A 131 7.75 0.46 35.90
C PHE A 131 7.42 -0.92 36.45
N THR A 132 7.75 -1.15 37.69
CA THR A 132 7.41 -2.36 38.46
C THR A 132 6.87 -1.99 39.84
N GLY A 133 6.25 -2.95 40.52
CA GLY A 133 5.63 -2.75 41.82
C GLY A 133 4.32 -1.99 41.79
N THR A 134 4.05 -1.21 42.79
CA THR A 134 2.88 -0.36 42.91
C THR A 134 3.32 1.10 42.96
N GLN A 135 2.83 1.90 42.02
CA GLN A 135 3.16 3.32 41.91
C GLN A 135 1.90 4.09 41.54
N ASP A 136 1.76 5.25 42.15
CA ASP A 136 0.69 6.18 41.76
C ASP A 136 1.01 6.88 40.42
N TRP A 137 0.07 7.64 39.90
CA TRP A 137 0.20 8.34 38.66
C TRP A 137 1.53 9.07 38.51
N THR A 138 2.29 8.66 37.52
CA THR A 138 3.63 9.18 37.24
C THR A 138 3.68 9.65 35.79
N LEU A 139 4.13 10.89 35.58
CA LEU A 139 4.34 11.45 34.25
C LEU A 139 5.60 10.87 33.62
N VAL A 140 5.44 10.32 32.42
CA VAL A 140 6.53 9.96 31.52
C VAL A 140 6.60 11.00 30.42
N SER A 141 7.79 11.59 30.20
CA SER A 141 8.00 12.56 29.14
C SER A 141 9.37 12.36 28.50
N CYS A 142 9.42 12.50 27.17
CA CYS A 142 10.67 12.47 26.41
C CYS A 142 10.60 13.36 25.18
N ASP A 143 11.72 13.94 24.79
CA ASP A 143 11.90 14.64 23.53
C ASP A 143 12.55 13.69 22.53
N PHE A 144 12.13 13.73 21.28
CA PHE A 144 12.71 12.93 20.19
C PHE A 144 12.59 13.65 18.85
N GLU A 145 13.33 13.17 17.87
CA GLU A 145 13.31 13.66 16.49
C GLU A 145 12.71 12.61 15.54
N THR A 146 11.87 13.04 14.62
CA THR A 146 11.19 12.14 13.69
C THR A 146 12.09 11.70 12.54
N GLY A 147 13.14 12.46 12.21
CA GLY A 147 13.90 12.25 10.98
C GLY A 147 12.97 12.23 9.78
N ALA A 148 13.15 11.29 8.87
CA ALA A 148 12.31 11.13 7.69
C ALA A 148 10.95 10.46 7.97
N ASN A 149 10.71 9.98 9.20
CA ASN A 149 9.48 9.26 9.53
C ASN A 149 8.30 10.21 9.65
N ASP A 150 7.16 9.78 9.12
CA ASP A 150 5.89 10.52 9.13
C ASP A 150 4.84 9.88 10.04
N CYS A 151 5.19 8.82 10.75
CA CYS A 151 4.31 8.21 11.73
C CYS A 151 5.08 7.48 12.84
N VAL A 152 4.45 7.36 13.99
CA VAL A 152 4.91 6.58 15.14
C VAL A 152 3.75 5.70 15.64
N ILE A 153 4.07 4.53 16.19
CA ILE A 153 3.10 3.76 16.97
C ILE A 153 3.41 3.96 18.43
N VAL A 154 2.46 4.55 19.14
CA VAL A 154 2.49 4.66 20.60
C VAL A 154 1.96 3.36 21.17
N SER A 155 2.78 2.66 21.94
CA SER A 155 2.42 1.43 22.62
C SER A 155 2.43 1.64 24.13
N CYS A 156 1.29 1.36 24.77
CA CYS A 156 1.13 1.25 26.22
C CYS A 156 1.23 -0.23 26.57
N LEU A 157 2.17 -0.65 27.39
CA LEU A 157 2.57 -2.04 27.53
C LEU A 157 2.51 -2.54 28.96
N LEU A 158 2.06 -3.78 29.14
CA LEU A 158 2.38 -4.64 30.27
C LEU A 158 3.25 -5.78 29.71
N GLY A 159 4.53 -5.82 30.13
CA GLY A 159 5.58 -6.69 29.55
C GLY A 159 6.37 -5.98 28.46
N THR A 160 7.23 -5.02 28.83
CA THR A 160 7.99 -4.18 27.89
C THR A 160 9.17 -4.90 27.23
N GLU A 161 9.89 -5.75 27.97
CA GLU A 161 11.06 -6.52 27.48
C GLU A 161 10.96 -8.02 27.83
N GLY A 162 9.84 -8.43 28.36
CA GLY A 162 9.56 -9.79 28.77
C GLY A 162 8.08 -9.96 29.01
N LYS A 163 7.73 -10.83 29.94
CA LYS A 163 6.36 -10.98 30.39
C LYS A 163 6.18 -10.29 31.74
N ALA A 164 5.01 -9.73 31.98
CA ALA A 164 4.68 -9.14 33.27
C ALA A 164 3.27 -9.56 33.70
N LYS A 165 3.01 -9.47 35.00
CA LYS A 165 1.71 -9.60 35.62
C LYS A 165 1.43 -8.38 36.49
N GLY A 166 0.18 -8.16 36.87
CA GLY A 166 -0.28 -7.01 37.62
C GLY A 166 -1.27 -6.18 36.83
N LYS A 167 -1.47 -4.95 37.28
CA LYS A 167 -2.43 -4.03 36.64
C LYS A 167 -1.74 -2.70 36.36
N VAL A 168 -1.98 -2.15 35.17
CA VAL A 168 -1.41 -0.89 34.74
C VAL A 168 -2.47 -0.05 34.05
N TRP A 169 -2.44 1.25 34.30
CA TRP A 169 -3.30 2.26 33.69
C TRP A 169 -2.48 3.30 32.96
N PHE A 170 -3.01 3.78 31.85
CA PHE A 170 -2.39 4.80 30.99
C PHE A 170 -3.40 5.87 30.66
N ASP A 171 -2.99 7.13 30.75
CA ASP A 171 -3.89 8.25 30.59
C ASP A 171 -3.17 9.51 30.08
N ASP A 172 -3.91 10.47 29.55
CA ASP A 172 -3.45 11.79 29.10
C ASP A 172 -2.21 11.74 28.20
N LEU A 173 -2.26 10.89 27.18
CA LEU A 173 -1.18 10.79 26.21
C LEU A 173 -1.26 11.92 25.18
N SER A 174 -0.13 12.58 24.95
CA SER A 174 -0.05 13.68 24.00
C SER A 174 1.31 13.81 23.34
N PHE A 175 1.32 14.42 22.13
CA PHE A 175 2.52 14.93 21.49
C PHE A 175 2.45 16.44 21.34
N GLU A 176 3.54 17.11 21.67
CA GLU A 176 3.75 18.53 21.46
C GLU A 176 4.86 18.70 20.42
N CYS A 177 4.56 19.40 19.30
CA CYS A 177 5.57 19.74 18.32
C CYS A 177 6.42 20.90 18.83
N LEU A 178 7.71 20.67 19.07
CA LEU A 178 8.64 21.68 19.58
C LEU A 178 9.29 22.50 18.47
N GLY A 179 9.24 22.01 17.23
CA GLY A 179 9.77 22.67 16.05
C GLY A 179 9.91 21.73 14.87
N THR A 180 9.98 22.31 13.69
CA THR A 180 10.21 21.59 12.42
C THR A 180 11.47 22.17 11.78
N GLU A 181 12.39 21.29 11.41
CA GLU A 181 13.57 21.68 10.65
C GLU A 181 13.21 22.02 9.21
N VAL A 182 13.61 23.18 8.74
CA VAL A 182 13.46 23.55 7.34
C VAL A 182 14.65 23.01 6.56
N ILE A 183 14.45 21.93 5.85
CA ILE A 183 15.50 21.36 4.99
C ILE A 183 15.42 22.04 3.62
N GLU A 184 16.37 22.92 3.35
CA GLU A 184 16.57 23.47 2.01
C GLU A 184 17.29 22.42 1.15
N THR A 185 16.53 21.76 0.30
CA THR A 185 17.11 20.81 -0.67
C THR A 185 17.59 21.56 -1.91
N SER A 186 18.85 21.38 -2.25
CA SER A 186 19.40 21.87 -3.51
C SER A 186 20.00 20.71 -4.30
N ILE A 187 19.77 20.70 -5.61
CA ILE A 187 20.39 19.75 -6.54
C ILE A 187 21.21 20.56 -7.52
N LYS A 188 22.52 20.34 -7.54
CA LYS A 188 23.41 20.89 -8.55
C LYS A 188 23.68 19.83 -9.61
N VAL A 189 23.26 20.10 -10.84
CA VAL A 189 23.55 19.23 -11.99
C VAL A 189 24.61 19.94 -12.84
N ASP A 190 25.76 19.31 -13.00
CA ASP A 190 26.78 19.74 -13.93
C ASP A 190 26.78 18.81 -15.15
N PRO A 191 26.20 19.21 -16.28
CA PRO A 191 26.14 18.36 -17.47
C PRO A 191 27.48 18.15 -18.15
N ALA A 192 28.51 18.94 -17.79
CA ALA A 192 29.86 18.77 -18.31
C ALA A 192 30.68 17.71 -17.55
N GLU A 193 30.28 17.39 -16.33
CA GLU A 193 30.91 16.34 -15.54
C GLU A 193 30.33 14.96 -15.92
N GLN A 194 30.96 14.35 -16.93
CA GLN A 194 30.63 12.97 -17.32
C GLN A 194 31.45 11.98 -16.51
N LYS A 195 30.79 11.07 -15.84
CA LYS A 195 31.41 9.90 -15.17
C LYS A 195 31.35 8.67 -16.07
N ALA A 196 31.78 7.54 -15.54
CA ALA A 196 31.70 6.27 -16.26
C ALA A 196 30.28 5.95 -16.72
N GLU A 197 30.17 5.27 -17.85
CA GLU A 197 28.86 4.80 -18.33
C GLU A 197 28.13 3.99 -17.26
N MET A 198 26.85 4.25 -17.12
CA MET A 198 26.03 3.51 -16.19
C MET A 198 25.83 2.07 -16.68
N SER A 199 26.12 1.09 -15.82
CA SER A 199 25.96 -0.30 -16.19
C SER A 199 24.50 -0.57 -16.64
N PRO A 200 24.29 -1.25 -17.78
CA PRO A 200 22.97 -1.64 -18.23
C PRO A 200 22.25 -2.56 -17.25
N TYR A 201 22.99 -3.24 -16.38
CA TYR A 201 22.41 -4.09 -15.35
C TYR A 201 21.69 -3.35 -14.22
N ILE A 202 21.89 -2.02 -14.10
CA ILE A 202 21.14 -1.21 -13.13
C ILE A 202 19.64 -1.17 -13.47
N TYR A 203 19.29 -1.41 -14.73
CA TYR A 203 17.90 -1.53 -15.19
C TYR A 203 17.39 -2.98 -15.12
N GLY A 204 18.19 -3.89 -14.55
CA GLY A 204 17.80 -5.26 -14.32
C GLY A 204 16.61 -5.36 -13.36
N GLN A 205 15.86 -6.44 -13.49
CA GLN A 205 14.70 -6.75 -12.65
C GLN A 205 15.01 -7.99 -11.83
N PHE A 206 14.70 -7.95 -10.56
CA PHE A 206 14.64 -9.17 -9.76
C PHE A 206 13.31 -9.87 -10.07
N ILE A 207 13.40 -11.08 -10.58
CA ILE A 207 12.24 -11.86 -10.98
C ILE A 207 12.08 -13.03 -10.01
N GLU A 208 11.02 -13.01 -9.24
CA GLU A 208 10.64 -14.10 -8.34
C GLU A 208 9.42 -14.85 -8.87
N HIS A 209 9.23 -16.08 -8.37
CA HIS A 209 8.01 -16.87 -8.63
C HIS A 209 6.83 -16.33 -7.80
N MET A 210 6.49 -15.07 -8.02
CA MET A 210 5.40 -14.37 -7.35
C MET A 210 4.39 -13.82 -8.36
N GLY A 211 3.12 -14.08 -8.12
CA GLY A 211 1.97 -13.47 -8.78
C GLY A 211 2.19 -13.09 -10.25
N HIS A 212 2.12 -11.82 -10.54
CA HIS A 212 2.23 -11.31 -11.92
C HIS A 212 3.64 -11.33 -12.53
N CYS A 213 4.69 -11.62 -11.76
CA CYS A 213 6.04 -11.67 -12.30
C CYS A 213 6.27 -12.86 -13.22
N ILE A 214 5.69 -14.02 -12.90
CA ILE A 214 5.94 -15.27 -13.61
C ILE A 214 4.70 -15.89 -14.23
N TYR A 215 3.52 -15.76 -13.63
CA TYR A 215 2.30 -16.39 -14.15
C TYR A 215 1.81 -15.85 -15.49
N GLY A 216 2.19 -14.64 -15.87
CA GLY A 216 2.04 -14.11 -17.23
C GLY A 216 3.19 -14.51 -18.18
N GLY A 217 4.25 -15.10 -17.64
CA GLY A 217 5.49 -15.45 -18.33
C GLY A 217 6.45 -14.26 -18.48
N ILE A 218 7.75 -14.55 -18.56
CA ILE A 218 8.82 -13.61 -18.94
C ILE A 218 8.75 -13.40 -20.48
N TRP A 219 7.55 -13.22 -21.00
CA TRP A 219 7.33 -13.24 -22.43
C TRP A 219 6.85 -11.86 -22.89
N ALA A 220 7.52 -11.29 -23.86
CA ALA A 220 7.23 -9.96 -24.39
C ALA A 220 6.11 -9.97 -25.45
N GLU A 221 5.24 -10.96 -25.44
CA GLU A 221 4.10 -11.02 -26.36
C GLU A 221 3.04 -10.01 -25.95
N MET A 222 2.55 -9.30 -26.95
CA MET A 222 1.54 -8.28 -26.77
C MET A 222 0.14 -8.88 -26.60
N LEU A 223 -0.11 -10.03 -27.26
CA LEU A 223 -1.40 -10.73 -27.19
C LEU A 223 -1.42 -11.72 -26.03
N MET A 224 -2.42 -11.60 -25.19
CA MET A 224 -2.69 -12.56 -24.11
C MET A 224 -3.51 -13.74 -24.63
N ASP A 225 -3.37 -14.89 -23.95
CA ASP A 225 -4.11 -16.12 -24.28
C ASP A 225 -4.09 -16.47 -25.77
N ARG A 226 -2.92 -16.55 -26.36
CA ARG A 226 -2.69 -16.84 -27.78
C ARG A 226 -3.15 -18.24 -28.22
N LYS A 227 -3.28 -19.15 -27.24
CA LYS A 227 -3.75 -20.52 -27.47
C LYS A 227 -5.23 -20.69 -27.17
N PHE A 228 -5.93 -19.60 -26.89
CA PHE A 228 -7.35 -19.58 -26.57
C PHE A 228 -7.74 -20.59 -25.46
N TRP A 229 -7.00 -20.57 -24.35
CA TRP A 229 -7.31 -21.42 -23.20
C TRP A 229 -8.73 -21.17 -22.69
N TYR A 230 -9.17 -19.92 -22.71
CA TYR A 230 -10.55 -19.51 -22.44
C TYR A 230 -11.27 -19.24 -23.77
N ALA A 231 -12.50 -19.72 -23.89
CA ALA A 231 -13.31 -19.38 -25.05
C ALA A 231 -13.51 -17.85 -25.15
N PRO A 232 -13.38 -17.26 -26.33
CA PRO A 232 -13.62 -15.84 -26.54
C PRO A 232 -14.99 -15.41 -26.02
N GLY A 233 -15.03 -14.28 -25.27
CA GLY A 233 -16.25 -13.80 -24.60
C GLY A 233 -16.57 -14.45 -23.26
N GLN A 234 -15.87 -15.51 -22.86
CA GLN A 234 -16.01 -16.12 -21.55
C GLN A 234 -15.32 -15.28 -20.46
N LYS A 235 -15.80 -15.38 -19.23
CA LYS A 235 -15.15 -14.76 -18.07
C LYS A 235 -13.70 -15.25 -17.96
N GLY A 236 -12.75 -14.31 -17.90
CA GLY A 236 -11.31 -14.60 -17.87
C GLY A 236 -10.63 -14.61 -19.23
N SER A 237 -11.37 -14.64 -20.34
CA SER A 237 -10.78 -14.50 -21.68
C SER A 237 -10.44 -13.05 -22.00
N PRO A 238 -9.21 -12.75 -22.46
CA PRO A 238 -8.89 -11.43 -22.98
C PRO A 238 -9.48 -11.17 -24.38
N TRP A 239 -9.99 -12.23 -25.02
CA TRP A 239 -10.58 -12.16 -26.34
C TRP A 239 -12.08 -11.87 -26.27
N GLN A 240 -12.50 -10.87 -26.99
CA GLN A 240 -13.88 -10.44 -27.11
C GLN A 240 -14.41 -10.78 -28.52
N ILE A 241 -15.70 -11.12 -28.58
CA ILE A 241 -16.39 -11.32 -29.82
C ILE A 241 -16.90 -9.96 -30.29
N ALA A 242 -16.65 -9.64 -31.54
CA ALA A 242 -17.13 -8.43 -32.21
C ALA A 242 -17.82 -8.80 -33.54
N GLY A 243 -18.77 -8.00 -33.95
CA GLY A 243 -19.49 -8.22 -35.18
C GLY A 243 -20.89 -7.63 -35.16
N THR A 244 -21.73 -8.09 -36.08
CA THR A 244 -23.15 -7.72 -36.11
C THR A 244 -23.95 -8.53 -35.08
N ASP A 245 -25.20 -8.16 -34.84
CA ASP A 245 -26.10 -8.81 -33.88
C ASP A 245 -26.03 -10.34 -33.91
N LYS A 246 -25.86 -10.92 -32.70
CA LYS A 246 -25.74 -12.37 -32.49
C LYS A 246 -24.42 -12.98 -33.01
N ALA A 247 -23.36 -12.19 -33.13
CA ALA A 247 -22.05 -12.70 -33.56
C ALA A 247 -21.57 -13.88 -32.69
N GLU A 248 -21.92 -13.91 -31.41
CA GLU A 248 -21.60 -14.99 -30.47
C GLU A 248 -22.13 -16.37 -30.91
N LYS A 249 -23.21 -16.41 -31.68
CA LYS A 249 -23.77 -17.68 -32.20
C LYS A 249 -22.92 -18.28 -33.34
N GLY A 250 -22.04 -17.51 -33.93
CA GLY A 250 -21.10 -17.96 -34.96
C GLY A 250 -19.76 -18.43 -34.40
N LEU A 251 -19.57 -18.45 -33.08
CA LEU A 251 -18.34 -18.91 -32.43
C LEU A 251 -18.56 -20.26 -31.76
N TYR A 252 -17.66 -21.19 -31.97
CA TYR A 252 -17.51 -22.39 -31.14
C TYR A 252 -16.03 -22.77 -31.01
N MET A 253 -15.71 -23.62 -30.04
CA MET A 253 -14.35 -24.13 -29.81
C MET A 253 -14.28 -25.53 -30.46
N ASP A 254 -13.35 -25.71 -31.38
CA ASP A 254 -13.07 -27.02 -32.01
C ASP A 254 -11.95 -27.72 -31.22
N GLU A 255 -12.24 -28.92 -30.73
CA GLU A 255 -11.31 -29.77 -29.97
C GLU A 255 -10.77 -30.91 -30.84
N THR A 256 -11.25 -31.06 -32.06
CA THR A 256 -10.90 -32.23 -32.90
C THR A 256 -9.61 -32.06 -33.67
N ALA A 257 -9.29 -30.85 -34.11
CA ALA A 257 -8.11 -30.56 -34.92
C ALA A 257 -7.49 -29.19 -34.59
N PRO A 258 -7.14 -28.89 -33.34
CA PRO A 258 -6.49 -27.63 -32.97
C PRO A 258 -5.09 -27.56 -33.60
N TYR A 259 -4.66 -26.37 -34.03
CA TYR A 259 -3.30 -26.15 -34.48
C TYR A 259 -2.29 -26.31 -33.32
N THR A 260 -2.62 -25.81 -32.13
CA THR A 260 -1.84 -25.94 -30.92
C THR A 260 -2.76 -25.87 -29.70
N GLY A 261 -2.38 -26.53 -28.61
CA GLY A 261 -3.20 -26.61 -27.40
C GLY A 261 -4.30 -27.65 -27.51
N ARG A 262 -5.43 -27.42 -26.80
CA ARG A 262 -6.54 -28.38 -26.71
C ARG A 262 -7.68 -28.07 -27.65
N HIS A 263 -7.83 -26.83 -28.06
CA HIS A 263 -8.94 -26.39 -28.90
C HIS A 263 -8.58 -25.10 -29.66
N THR A 264 -9.35 -24.82 -30.67
CA THR A 264 -9.20 -23.63 -31.53
C THR A 264 -10.55 -22.96 -31.73
N PRO A 265 -10.66 -21.63 -31.62
CA PRO A 265 -11.92 -20.94 -31.92
C PRO A 265 -12.22 -20.99 -33.40
N VAL A 266 -13.43 -21.39 -33.75
CA VAL A 266 -13.94 -21.41 -35.11
C VAL A 266 -14.98 -20.31 -35.26
N LEU A 267 -14.79 -19.46 -36.25
CA LEU A 267 -15.74 -18.40 -36.61
C LEU A 267 -16.54 -18.84 -37.81
N LYS A 268 -17.83 -19.08 -37.62
CA LYS A 268 -18.77 -19.44 -38.69
C LYS A 268 -19.62 -18.22 -39.05
N SER A 269 -19.43 -17.73 -40.27
CA SER A 269 -20.19 -16.60 -40.79
C SER A 269 -21.36 -17.08 -41.67
N ASP A 270 -22.53 -16.55 -41.42
CA ASP A 270 -23.74 -16.71 -42.22
C ASP A 270 -24.00 -15.49 -43.13
N GLY A 271 -22.94 -14.88 -43.62
CA GLY A 271 -22.99 -13.63 -44.39
C GLY A 271 -22.85 -12.36 -43.55
N LYS A 272 -22.73 -12.50 -42.25
CA LYS A 272 -22.50 -11.39 -41.32
C LYS A 272 -21.03 -11.29 -40.91
N ARG A 273 -20.61 -10.09 -40.52
CA ARG A 273 -19.27 -9.90 -40.00
C ARG A 273 -19.16 -10.47 -38.56
N ILE A 274 -18.17 -11.31 -38.37
CA ILE A 274 -17.77 -11.82 -37.08
C ILE A 274 -16.26 -11.62 -36.91
N ALA A 275 -15.81 -11.22 -35.75
CA ALA A 275 -14.40 -10.99 -35.46
C ALA A 275 -14.08 -11.33 -34.03
N LEU A 276 -12.81 -11.61 -33.77
CA LEU A 276 -12.21 -11.62 -32.44
C LEU A 276 -11.38 -10.36 -32.26
N LYS A 277 -11.48 -9.73 -31.10
CA LYS A 277 -10.66 -8.57 -30.77
C LYS A 277 -10.07 -8.72 -29.38
N GLN A 278 -8.91 -8.14 -29.21
CA GLN A 278 -8.28 -7.92 -27.92
C GLN A 278 -7.97 -6.44 -27.78
N THR A 279 -8.17 -5.88 -26.61
CA THR A 279 -7.95 -4.46 -26.32
C THR A 279 -6.84 -4.28 -25.31
N GLN A 280 -6.44 -3.06 -25.05
CA GLN A 280 -5.39 -2.70 -24.08
C GLN A 280 -4.00 -3.26 -24.45
N LEU A 281 -3.71 -3.30 -25.75
CA LEU A 281 -2.38 -3.65 -26.22
C LEU A 281 -1.41 -2.51 -25.95
N GLY A 282 -0.21 -2.83 -25.52
CA GLY A 282 0.85 -1.86 -25.19
C GLY A 282 1.50 -1.19 -26.40
N LEU A 283 0.69 -0.73 -27.35
CA LEU A 283 1.17 -0.04 -28.56
C LEU A 283 1.76 1.32 -28.22
N ARG A 284 2.92 1.62 -28.80
CA ARG A 284 3.58 2.92 -28.64
C ARG A 284 3.80 3.55 -30.02
N PRO A 285 3.59 4.86 -30.19
CA PRO A 285 3.90 5.56 -31.41
C PRO A 285 5.37 5.37 -31.81
N GLY A 286 5.62 5.16 -33.11
CA GLY A 286 6.99 5.02 -33.63
C GLY A 286 7.67 3.67 -33.41
N ILE A 287 7.04 2.74 -32.72
CA ILE A 287 7.54 1.37 -32.52
C ILE A 287 6.93 0.45 -33.58
N SER A 288 7.80 -0.21 -34.34
CA SER A 288 7.35 -1.24 -35.30
C SER A 288 6.97 -2.51 -34.57
N CYS A 289 5.80 -3.03 -34.90
CA CYS A 289 5.32 -4.32 -34.39
C CYS A 289 5.21 -5.31 -35.54
N SER A 290 5.64 -6.53 -35.32
CA SER A 290 5.44 -7.64 -36.25
C SER A 290 4.62 -8.73 -35.56
N GLY A 291 3.81 -9.44 -36.32
CA GLY A 291 3.01 -10.54 -35.80
C GLY A 291 2.60 -11.50 -36.89
N TYR A 292 2.14 -12.65 -36.49
CA TYR A 292 1.56 -13.62 -37.39
C TYR A 292 0.32 -14.27 -36.78
N ILE A 293 -0.53 -14.79 -37.63
CA ILE A 293 -1.69 -15.59 -37.24
C ILE A 293 -1.74 -16.84 -38.13
N VAL A 294 -2.01 -17.98 -37.51
CA VAL A 294 -2.23 -19.23 -38.21
C VAL A 294 -3.74 -19.45 -38.35
N MET A 295 -4.22 -19.62 -39.56
CA MET A 295 -5.63 -19.78 -39.85
C MET A 295 -5.84 -20.95 -40.79
N LYS A 296 -6.99 -21.63 -40.67
CA LYS A 296 -7.49 -22.63 -41.59
C LYS A 296 -8.92 -22.23 -41.98
N ALA A 297 -9.26 -22.35 -43.22
CA ALA A 297 -10.61 -22.12 -43.71
C ALA A 297 -11.07 -23.32 -44.52
N ASP A 298 -12.37 -23.57 -44.58
CA ASP A 298 -13.00 -24.61 -45.41
C ASP A 298 -13.10 -24.24 -46.89
N ARG A 299 -12.93 -22.95 -47.17
CA ARG A 299 -12.93 -22.38 -48.54
C ARG A 299 -12.12 -21.09 -48.57
N GLU A 300 -11.78 -20.63 -49.75
CA GLU A 300 -11.18 -19.32 -49.93
C GLU A 300 -12.17 -18.22 -49.50
N MET A 301 -11.70 -17.34 -48.60
CA MET A 301 -12.48 -16.24 -48.07
C MET A 301 -11.58 -15.07 -47.67
N PRO A 302 -12.04 -13.83 -47.76
CA PRO A 302 -11.26 -12.68 -47.29
C PRO A 302 -11.28 -12.62 -45.77
N VAL A 303 -10.07 -12.57 -45.19
CA VAL A 303 -9.86 -12.32 -43.76
C VAL A 303 -9.13 -11.00 -43.62
N LYS A 304 -9.64 -10.13 -42.76
CA LYS A 304 -9.01 -8.83 -42.45
C LYS A 304 -8.46 -8.82 -41.04
N VAL A 305 -7.17 -8.59 -40.91
CA VAL A 305 -6.51 -8.31 -39.62
C VAL A 305 -6.33 -6.80 -39.50
N MET A 306 -6.72 -6.23 -38.40
CA MET A 306 -6.64 -4.79 -38.14
C MET A 306 -5.97 -4.53 -36.79
N LEU A 307 -5.06 -3.57 -36.78
CA LEU A 307 -4.48 -3.00 -35.57
C LEU A 307 -4.94 -1.53 -35.52
N ASN A 308 -5.75 -1.19 -34.51
CA ASN A 308 -6.29 0.15 -34.37
C ASN A 308 -5.63 0.84 -33.18
N TYR A 309 -5.23 2.08 -33.38
CA TYR A 309 -4.69 2.95 -32.34
C TYR A 309 -5.73 4.08 -32.09
N GLY A 310 -6.24 4.15 -30.85
CA GLY A 310 -7.25 5.13 -30.44
C GLY A 310 -8.56 4.50 -29.96
N SER A 311 -9.45 5.32 -29.43
CA SER A 311 -10.81 4.91 -29.05
C SER A 311 -11.68 4.69 -30.30
N PHE A 312 -12.48 3.63 -30.28
CA PHE A 312 -13.57 3.40 -31.24
C PHE A 312 -14.73 4.35 -30.97
#